data_1dce3f292b85defb32fa076a28726653
#
_entry.id   1dce3f292b85defb32fa076a28726653
#
_cell.length_a   1.000
_cell.length_b   1.000
_cell.length_c   1.000
_cell.angle_alpha   90.00
_cell.angle_beta   90.00
_cell.angle_gamma   90.00
#
_symmetry.space_group_name_H-M   'P 1'
#
loop_
_entity.id
_entity.type
_entity.pdbx_description
1 polymer ?
#
loop_
_entity_poly.entity_id
_entity_poly.type
_entity_poly.pdbx_seq_one_letter_code
_entity_poly.pdbx_strand_id
1 'polypeptide(L)'
;MTHDIRRVAVLGAGTMGAAIAAHAANAGLAVDLLDLDRETVEGGFERMLAARPAALASPRLAERIRLGSFEEDFDRVGEADWVVEAILERLEPKRELFARV
;
A
#
# COMPACT_ATOMS: atom_id res chain seq x y z
N MET A 1 10.42 -4.84 25.45
CA MET A 1 9.93 -3.58 25.01
C MET A 1 9.19 -3.67 23.68
N THR A 2 8.07 -3.06 23.62
CA THR A 2 7.26 -3.12 22.42
C THR A 2 7.45 -1.87 21.60
N HIS A 3 7.48 -2.03 20.30
CA HIS A 3 7.52 -0.92 19.39
C HIS A 3 6.11 -0.51 19.06
N ASP A 4 5.82 0.77 19.25
CA ASP A 4 4.52 1.28 18.88
C ASP A 4 4.51 1.55 17.37
N ILE A 5 3.98 0.61 16.63
CA ILE A 5 3.82 0.80 15.19
C ILE A 5 2.55 1.59 15.00
N ARG A 6 2.67 2.80 14.51
CA ARG A 6 1.53 3.69 14.29
C ARG A 6 1.32 4.03 12.83
N ARG A 7 2.37 3.98 12.05
CA ARG A 7 2.30 4.34 10.64
C ARG A 7 3.00 3.30 9.79
N VAL A 8 2.32 2.85 8.77
CA VAL A 8 2.83 1.84 7.85
C VAL A 8 2.87 2.43 6.45
N ALA A 9 3.97 2.24 5.76
CA ALA A 9 4.05 2.59 4.34
C ALA A 9 3.94 1.30 3.54
N VAL A 10 3.00 1.24 2.63
CA VAL A 10 2.82 0.10 1.74
C VAL A 10 3.24 0.52 0.35
N LEU A 11 4.24 -0.13 -0.19
CA LEU A 11 4.77 0.19 -1.51
C LEU A 11 4.20 -0.79 -2.52
N GLY A 12 3.35 -0.30 -3.37
CA GLY A 12 2.65 -1.11 -4.35
C GLY A 12 1.16 -1.15 -4.06
N ALA A 13 0.35 -0.71 -5.01
CA ALA A 13 -1.10 -0.61 -4.83
C ALA A 13 -1.88 -1.61 -5.66
N GLY A 14 -1.27 -2.74 -6.01
CA GLY A 14 -1.97 -3.83 -6.63
C GLY A 14 -2.89 -4.50 -5.62
N THR A 15 -3.46 -5.65 -5.99
CA THR A 15 -4.40 -6.35 -5.13
C THR A 15 -3.80 -6.63 -3.75
N MET A 16 -2.56 -7.12 -3.72
CA MET A 16 -1.93 -7.45 -2.45
C MET A 16 -1.65 -6.21 -1.61
N GLY A 17 -1.09 -5.16 -2.23
CA GLY A 17 -0.75 -3.94 -1.50
C GLY A 17 -1.98 -3.27 -0.93
N ALA A 18 -3.04 -3.18 -1.72
CA ALA A 18 -4.30 -2.58 -1.26
C ALA A 18 -4.89 -3.40 -0.12
N ALA A 19 -4.81 -4.73 -0.20
CA ALA A 19 -5.31 -5.60 0.87
C ALA A 19 -4.50 -5.40 2.16
N ILE A 20 -3.19 -5.26 2.05
CA ILE A 20 -2.34 -5.02 3.20
C ILE A 20 -2.67 -3.66 3.83
N ALA A 21 -2.89 -2.65 2.97
CA ALA A 21 -3.25 -1.32 3.46
C ALA A 21 -4.57 -1.37 4.22
N ALA A 22 -5.56 -2.09 3.69
CA ALA A 22 -6.84 -2.23 4.36
C ALA A 22 -6.68 -2.95 5.70
N HIS A 23 -5.87 -4.00 5.72
CA HIS A 23 -5.65 -4.75 6.96
C HIS A 23 -5.00 -3.87 8.02
N ALA A 24 -4.02 -3.08 7.64
CA ALA A 24 -3.35 -2.18 8.57
C ALA A 24 -4.31 -1.11 9.08
N ALA A 25 -5.14 -0.56 8.20
CA ALA A 25 -6.14 0.43 8.59
C ALA A 25 -7.15 -0.17 9.56
N ASN A 26 -7.55 -1.43 9.31
CA ASN A 26 -8.46 -2.14 10.22
C ASN A 26 -7.86 -2.29 11.61
N ALA A 27 -6.54 -2.39 11.68
CA ALA A 27 -5.84 -2.48 12.96
C ALA A 27 -5.65 -1.13 13.64
N GLY A 28 -6.13 -0.06 13.02
CA GLY A 28 -6.05 1.27 13.60
C GLY A 28 -4.80 2.04 13.25
N LEU A 29 -4.01 1.56 12.30
CA LEU A 29 -2.78 2.21 11.92
C LEU A 29 -3.03 3.26 10.84
N ALA A 30 -2.16 4.28 10.80
CA ALA A 30 -2.15 5.22 9.69
C ALA A 30 -1.34 4.58 8.57
N VAL A 31 -1.84 4.68 7.35
CA VAL A 31 -1.24 4.00 6.22
C VAL A 31 -0.92 4.97 5.09
N ASP A 32 0.26 4.86 4.55
CA ASP A 32 0.61 5.53 3.30
C ASP A 32 0.71 4.44 2.24
N LEU A 33 -0.16 4.52 1.24
CA LEU A 33 -0.17 3.56 0.14
C LEU A 33 0.39 4.26 -1.09
N LEU A 34 1.52 3.77 -1.57
CA LEU A 34 2.23 4.40 -2.68
C LEU A 34 2.46 3.43 -3.83
N ASP A 35 2.53 3.98 -5.03
CA ASP A 35 2.93 3.22 -6.21
C ASP A 35 3.60 4.17 -7.19
N LEU A 36 3.87 3.68 -8.39
CA LEU A 36 4.61 4.44 -9.39
C LEU A 36 4.00 5.80 -9.66
N ASP A 37 2.68 5.85 -9.81
CA ASP A 37 1.99 7.10 -10.06
C ASP A 37 0.68 7.13 -9.32
N ARG A 38 0.12 8.33 -9.25
CA ARG A 38 -1.10 8.55 -8.49
C ARG A 38 -2.29 7.81 -9.07
N GLU A 39 -2.36 7.72 -10.38
CA GLU A 39 -3.47 7.02 -11.03
C GLU A 39 -3.50 5.55 -10.64
N THR A 40 -2.34 4.91 -10.60
CA THR A 40 -2.24 3.52 -10.21
C THR A 40 -2.70 3.33 -8.76
N VAL A 41 -2.28 4.24 -7.88
CA VAL A 41 -2.65 4.17 -6.47
C VAL A 41 -4.15 4.35 -6.29
N GLU A 42 -4.69 5.35 -6.96
CA GLU A 42 -6.13 5.63 -6.84
C GLU A 42 -6.96 4.46 -7.36
N GLY A 43 -6.54 3.87 -8.48
CA GLY A 43 -7.23 2.71 -9.03
C GLY A 43 -7.21 1.53 -8.07
N GLY A 44 -6.06 1.27 -7.45
CA GLY A 44 -5.94 0.19 -6.48
C GLY A 44 -6.80 0.42 -5.26
N PHE A 45 -6.82 1.66 -4.79
CA PHE A 45 -7.62 2.03 -3.63
C PHE A 45 -9.12 1.88 -3.93
N GLU A 46 -9.56 2.34 -5.11
CA GLU A 46 -10.96 2.23 -5.48
C GLU A 46 -11.40 0.78 -5.63
N ARG A 47 -10.55 -0.06 -6.20
CA ARG A 47 -10.87 -1.48 -6.32
C ARG A 47 -11.00 -2.12 -4.93
N MET A 48 -10.16 -1.72 -4.00
CA MET A 48 -10.22 -2.23 -2.64
C MET A 48 -11.51 -1.82 -1.96
N LEU A 49 -11.94 -0.57 -2.17
CA LEU A 49 -13.18 -0.09 -1.57
C LEU A 49 -14.40 -0.79 -2.16
N ALA A 50 -14.33 -1.18 -3.43
CA ALA A 50 -15.43 -1.85 -4.10
C ALA A 50 -15.47 -3.36 -3.88
N ALA A 51 -14.45 -3.91 -3.23
CA ALA A 51 -14.36 -5.36 -3.03
C ALA A 51 -15.50 -5.91 -2.20
N ARG A 52 -15.88 -7.14 -2.51
CA ARG A 52 -16.90 -7.87 -1.76
C ARG A 52 -16.37 -9.25 -1.44
N PRO A 53 -16.34 -9.66 -0.16
CA PRO A 53 -16.74 -8.85 1.01
C PRO A 53 -15.86 -7.63 1.21
N ALA A 54 -16.34 -6.67 1.97
CA ALA A 54 -15.63 -5.41 2.17
C ALA A 54 -14.27 -5.65 2.83
N ALA A 55 -13.24 -4.99 2.30
CA ALA A 55 -11.91 -5.11 2.85
C ALA A 55 -11.78 -4.34 4.16
N LEU A 56 -12.43 -3.18 4.26
CA LEU A 56 -12.39 -2.38 5.49
C LEU A 56 -13.56 -2.74 6.39
N ALA A 57 -13.27 -2.85 7.67
CA ALA A 57 -14.28 -3.17 8.67
C ALA A 57 -15.31 -2.05 8.81
N SER A 58 -14.92 -0.83 8.48
CA SER A 58 -15.80 0.33 8.52
C SER A 58 -15.36 1.30 7.41
N PRO A 59 -16.31 1.95 6.72
CA PRO A 59 -15.93 2.93 5.69
C PRO A 59 -15.07 4.07 6.21
N ARG A 60 -15.21 4.39 7.48
CA ARG A 60 -14.42 5.45 8.09
C ARG A 60 -12.93 5.15 8.10
N LEU A 61 -12.57 3.89 8.06
CA LEU A 61 -11.16 3.49 8.09
C LEU A 61 -10.43 3.88 6.82
N ALA A 62 -11.15 4.17 5.73
CA ALA A 62 -10.54 4.65 4.51
C ALA A 62 -9.76 5.95 4.76
N GLU A 63 -10.17 6.74 5.73
CA GLU A 63 -9.51 8.00 6.04
C GLU A 63 -8.12 7.80 6.65
N ARG A 64 -7.82 6.61 7.09
CA ARG A 64 -6.50 6.30 7.63
C ARG A 64 -5.49 6.00 6.53
N ILE A 65 -5.96 5.83 5.30
CA ILE A 65 -5.08 5.50 4.18
C ILE A 65 -4.83 6.75 3.34
N ARG A 66 -3.58 7.17 3.30
CA ARG A 66 -3.17 8.32 2.52
C ARG A 66 -2.48 7.82 1.25
N LEU A 67 -2.93 8.28 0.11
CA LEU A 67 -2.40 7.85 -1.18
C LEU A 67 -1.23 8.72 -1.61
N GLY A 68 -0.29 8.13 -2.34
CA GLY A 68 0.84 8.88 -2.83
C GLY A 68 1.55 8.16 -3.96
N SER A 69 2.47 8.86 -4.61
CA SER A 69 3.28 8.30 -5.67
C SER A 69 4.74 8.27 -5.23
N PHE A 70 5.51 7.36 -5.82
CA PHE A 70 6.94 7.29 -5.51
C PHE A 70 7.64 8.60 -5.89
N GLU A 71 7.19 9.19 -6.97
CA GLU A 71 7.83 10.40 -7.47
C GLU A 71 7.64 11.59 -6.55
N GLU A 72 6.44 11.76 -6.02
CA GLU A 72 6.11 12.94 -5.23
C GLU A 72 6.17 12.73 -3.73
N ASP A 73 5.91 11.51 -3.29
CA ASP A 73 5.64 11.26 -1.89
C ASP A 73 6.55 10.22 -1.23
N PHE A 74 7.61 9.83 -1.91
CA PHE A 74 8.47 8.77 -1.38
C PHE A 74 9.11 9.14 -0.04
N ASP A 75 9.26 10.41 0.23
CA ASP A 75 9.81 10.85 1.51
C ASP A 75 8.93 10.45 2.69
N ARG A 76 7.65 10.15 2.45
CA ARG A 76 6.77 9.66 3.51
C ARG A 76 7.22 8.32 4.05
N VAL A 77 7.96 7.56 3.26
CA VAL A 77 8.49 6.27 3.70
C VAL A 77 9.38 6.44 4.91
N GLY A 78 10.11 7.54 4.97
CA GLY A 78 10.98 7.83 6.11
C GLY A 78 10.23 8.10 7.40
N GLU A 79 8.93 8.39 7.31
CA GLU A 79 8.10 8.64 8.49
C GLU A 79 7.42 7.37 9.00
N ALA A 80 7.52 6.29 8.24
CA ALA A 80 6.82 5.06 8.59
C ALA A 80 7.58 4.28 9.65
N ASP A 81 6.84 3.66 10.54
CA ASP A 81 7.41 2.75 11.53
C ASP A 81 7.68 1.39 10.90
N TRP A 82 6.95 1.07 9.86
CA TRP A 82 7.09 -0.21 9.17
C TRP A 82 6.83 0.03 7.69
N VAL A 83 7.68 -0.54 6.85
CA VAL A 83 7.55 -0.43 5.40
C VAL A 83 7.32 -1.82 4.82
N VAL A 84 6.25 -1.96 4.05
CA VAL A 84 5.92 -3.22 3.42
C VAL A 84 6.02 -3.05 1.90
N GLU A 85 6.83 -3.86 1.27
CA GLU A 85 6.93 -3.86 -0.18
C GLU A 85 5.96 -4.90 -0.72
N ALA A 86 4.97 -4.42 -1.44
CA ALA A 86 3.95 -5.27 -2.01
C ALA A 86 3.81 -5.03 -3.51
N ILE A 87 4.92 -4.68 -4.13
CA ILE A 87 4.93 -4.46 -5.57
C ILE A 87 4.69 -5.80 -6.23
N LEU A 88 3.58 -5.89 -6.94
CA LEU A 88 3.23 -7.11 -7.63
C LEU A 88 4.01 -7.15 -8.93
N GLU A 89 5.08 -7.90 -8.93
CA GLU A 89 5.87 -8.06 -10.11
C GLU A 89 5.24 -9.10 -11.00
N ARG A 90 5.05 -8.73 -12.26
CA ARG A 90 4.61 -9.71 -13.22
C ARG A 90 5.76 -10.64 -13.47
N LEU A 91 5.45 -11.89 -13.69
CA LEU A 91 6.46 -12.90 -13.81
C LEU A 91 7.48 -12.59 -14.92
N GLU A 92 6.99 -12.15 -16.07
CA GLU A 92 7.87 -11.89 -17.18
C GLU A 92 8.86 -10.75 -16.96
N PRO A 93 8.42 -9.57 -16.50
CA PRO A 93 9.39 -8.52 -16.20
C PRO A 93 10.40 -8.93 -15.15
N LYS A 94 9.96 -9.70 -14.18
CA LYS A 94 10.84 -10.17 -13.13
C LYS A 94 11.90 -11.09 -13.69
N ARG A 95 11.53 -11.98 -14.60
CA ARG A 95 12.48 -12.89 -15.22
C ARG A 95 13.51 -12.13 -16.03
N GLU A 96 13.07 -11.15 -16.78
CA GLU A 96 14.00 -10.34 -17.57
C GLU A 96 15.00 -9.64 -16.68
N LEU A 97 14.53 -9.10 -15.58
CA LEU A 97 15.39 -8.40 -14.66
C LEU A 97 16.47 -9.35 -14.11
N PHE A 98 16.07 -10.51 -13.69
CA PHE A 98 17.01 -11.48 -13.14
C PHE A 98 17.94 -12.04 -14.20
N ALA A 99 17.46 -12.18 -15.42
CA ALA A 99 18.29 -12.69 -16.49
C ALA A 99 19.42 -11.73 -16.84
N ARG A 100 19.25 -10.46 -16.57
CA ARG A 100 20.28 -9.46 -16.83
C ARG A 100 21.30 -9.37 -15.71
N VAL A 101 20.99 -9.91 -14.61
CA VAL A 101 21.87 -9.93 -13.47
C VAL A 101 22.72 -11.17 -13.49
#